data_52cd69e50fd482f8caa331d61afa1934
#
_entry.id   52cd69e50fd482f8caa331d61afa1934
#
_cell.length_a   1.000
_cell.length_b   1.000
_cell.length_c   1.000
_cell.angle_alpha   90.00
_cell.angle_beta   90.00
_cell.angle_gamma   90.00
#
_symmetry.space_group_name_H-M   'P 1'
#
loop_
_entity.id
_entity.type
_entity.pdbx_description
1 polymer ?
#
loop_
_entity_poly.entity_id
_entity_poly.type
_entity_poly.pdbx_seq_one_letter_code
_entity_poly.pdbx_strand_id
1 'polypeptide(L)'
;QACIALKIRLIHSLPGRPRGRGKIERLFRTINDMFLPDLPGHLIAGKPLSAPVLTLDELRARFEAFVCGVYHRRPHGSTGEPPITRWQKGGFLPAMPDSLEQLDMLLVHVPKPRKVLRDGIRLMGRRYVEPTLAAFVGEQVEAVYDPRDLTEIHVYHLGGCVCRAL
;
A
#
# COMPACT_ATOMS: atom_id res chain seq x y z
N GLN A 1 -6.52 -0.46 11.19
CA GLN A 1 -6.76 -1.92 11.38
C GLN A 1 -5.54 -2.73 10.91
N ALA A 2 -5.05 -2.61 9.66
CA ALA A 2 -3.91 -3.38 9.13
C ALA A 2 -2.65 -3.30 10.02
N CYS A 3 -2.26 -2.10 10.47
CA CYS A 3 -1.09 -1.95 11.35
C CYS A 3 -1.24 -2.71 12.68
N ILE A 4 -2.45 -2.73 13.26
CA ILE A 4 -2.74 -3.47 14.50
C ILE A 4 -2.62 -4.98 14.25
N ALA A 5 -3.26 -5.47 13.18
CA ALA A 5 -3.22 -6.89 12.82
C ALA A 5 -1.80 -7.39 12.51
N LEU A 6 -0.97 -6.55 11.87
CA LEU A 6 0.43 -6.82 11.58
C LEU A 6 1.37 -6.50 12.75
N LYS A 7 0.84 -6.13 13.92
CA LYS A 7 1.62 -5.72 15.11
C LYS A 7 2.62 -4.57 14.82
N ILE A 8 2.27 -3.69 13.88
CA ILE A 8 3.06 -2.52 13.52
C ILE A 8 2.65 -1.35 14.39
N ARG A 9 3.60 -0.78 15.14
CA ARG A 9 3.38 0.44 15.90
C ARG A 9 3.37 1.65 14.99
N LEU A 10 2.21 2.27 14.82
CA LEU A 10 2.07 3.52 14.08
C LEU A 10 2.42 4.71 14.97
N ILE A 11 3.41 5.50 14.55
CA ILE A 11 3.85 6.71 15.25
C ILE A 11 3.62 7.90 14.35
N HIS A 12 2.74 8.82 14.79
CA HIS A 12 2.50 10.07 14.10
C HIS A 12 3.47 11.16 14.58
N SER A 13 4.02 11.93 13.65
CA SER A 13 4.76 13.15 14.01
C SER A 13 3.78 14.26 14.37
N LEU A 14 4.23 15.18 15.24
CA LEU A 14 3.44 16.36 15.59
C LEU A 14 3.23 17.26 14.35
N PRO A 15 2.02 17.78 14.12
CA PRO A 15 1.76 18.75 13.07
C PRO A 15 2.72 19.94 13.16
N GLY A 16 3.22 20.40 12.01
CA GLY A 16 4.15 21.55 11.94
C GLY A 16 5.58 21.30 12.45
N ARG A 17 5.92 20.06 12.87
CA ARG A 17 7.28 19.71 13.31
C ARG A 17 7.92 18.65 12.41
N PRO A 18 8.61 19.05 11.32
CA PRO A 18 9.17 18.14 10.32
C PRO A 18 10.43 17.39 10.79
N ARG A 19 11.03 17.75 11.94
CA ARG A 19 12.32 17.19 12.41
C ARG A 19 12.39 15.67 12.45
N GLY A 20 11.27 14.97 12.67
CA GLY A 20 11.20 13.50 12.65
C GLY A 20 11.19 12.88 11.25
N ARG A 21 11.03 13.69 10.18
CA ARG A 21 10.85 13.22 8.78
C ARG A 21 12.03 13.54 7.87
N GLY A 22 13.09 14.13 8.36
CA GLY A 22 14.23 14.59 7.56
C GLY A 22 14.87 13.51 6.67
N LYS A 23 14.75 12.22 7.02
CA LYS A 23 15.26 11.11 6.20
C LYS A 23 14.44 10.92 4.93
N ILE A 24 13.10 10.93 5.05
CA ILE A 24 12.22 10.77 3.89
C ILE A 24 12.24 12.02 3.01
N GLU A 25 12.32 13.21 3.59
CA GLU A 25 12.47 14.46 2.86
C GLU A 25 13.77 14.47 2.04
N ARG A 26 14.88 13.99 2.62
CA ARG A 26 16.14 13.84 1.90
C ARG A 26 16.06 12.80 0.77
N LEU A 27 15.33 11.71 0.97
CA LEU A 27 15.10 10.74 -0.09
C LEU A 27 14.35 11.38 -1.27
N PHE A 28 13.26 12.10 -1.00
CA PHE A 28 12.53 12.82 -2.05
C PHE A 28 13.39 13.83 -2.77
N ARG A 29 14.24 14.57 -2.05
CA ARG A 29 15.21 15.46 -2.69
C ARG A 29 16.17 14.70 -3.60
N THR A 30 16.70 13.56 -3.16
CA THR A 30 17.58 12.72 -3.99
C THR A 30 16.86 12.22 -5.23
N ILE A 31 15.59 11.82 -5.13
CA ILE A 31 14.77 11.44 -6.27
C ILE A 31 14.62 12.60 -7.26
N ASN A 32 14.31 13.80 -6.76
CA ASN A 32 14.17 15.00 -7.58
C ASN A 32 15.48 15.38 -8.29
N ASP A 33 16.62 15.22 -7.61
CA ASP A 33 17.92 15.64 -8.12
C ASP A 33 18.58 14.60 -9.05
N MET A 34 18.26 13.29 -8.89
CA MET A 34 18.99 12.21 -9.54
C MET A 34 18.14 11.29 -10.42
N PHE A 35 16.85 11.22 -10.20
CA PHE A 35 15.97 10.30 -10.94
C PHE A 35 15.06 11.05 -11.92
N LEU A 36 14.37 12.09 -11.44
CA LEU A 36 13.38 12.78 -12.27
C LEU A 36 14.00 13.51 -13.48
N PRO A 37 15.20 14.11 -13.41
CA PRO A 37 15.77 14.83 -14.56
C PRO A 37 16.00 13.98 -15.79
N ASP A 38 16.24 12.68 -15.61
CA ASP A 38 16.49 11.73 -16.70
C ASP A 38 15.20 11.16 -17.34
N LEU A 39 14.04 11.56 -16.82
CA LEU A 39 12.76 11.03 -17.30
C LEU A 39 12.18 11.89 -18.43
N PRO A 40 11.60 11.27 -19.48
CA PRO A 40 10.77 11.97 -20.45
C PRO A 40 9.62 12.72 -19.76
N GLY A 41 9.35 13.95 -20.19
CA GLY A 41 8.30 14.78 -19.61
C GLY A 41 8.67 15.47 -18.30
N HIS A 42 9.94 15.39 -17.84
CA HIS A 42 10.40 16.16 -16.68
C HIS A 42 10.17 17.66 -16.88
N LEU A 43 9.68 18.34 -15.83
CA LEU A 43 9.37 19.76 -15.86
C LEU A 43 10.53 20.58 -15.35
N ILE A 44 11.04 21.50 -16.17
CA ILE A 44 11.98 22.55 -15.76
C ILE A 44 11.26 23.89 -15.80
N ALA A 45 11.19 24.58 -14.66
CA ALA A 45 10.43 25.83 -14.52
C ALA A 45 8.97 25.73 -15.03
N GLY A 46 8.31 24.61 -14.78
CA GLY A 46 6.91 24.38 -15.18
C GLY A 46 6.70 24.00 -16.65
N LYS A 47 7.78 23.87 -17.45
CA LYS A 47 7.70 23.45 -18.86
C LYS A 47 8.31 22.06 -19.02
N PRO A 48 7.66 21.15 -19.77
CA PRO A 48 8.21 19.84 -20.04
C PRO A 48 9.44 19.95 -20.96
N LEU A 49 10.52 19.26 -20.59
CA LEU A 49 11.73 19.19 -21.41
C LEU A 49 11.52 18.33 -22.67
N SER A 50 10.64 17.36 -22.60
CA SER A 50 10.24 16.47 -23.69
C SER A 50 8.80 16.00 -23.51
N ALA A 51 8.22 15.31 -24.50
CA ALA A 51 6.90 14.75 -24.36
C ALA A 51 6.84 13.69 -23.25
N PRO A 52 5.78 13.67 -22.41
CA PRO A 52 5.56 12.61 -21.42
C PRO A 52 5.07 11.34 -22.13
N VAL A 53 5.97 10.40 -22.36
CA VAL A 53 5.68 9.16 -23.12
C VAL A 53 5.66 7.91 -22.24
N LEU A 54 6.01 8.02 -20.96
CA LEU A 54 6.03 6.88 -20.03
C LEU A 54 4.64 6.55 -19.53
N THR A 55 4.31 5.27 -19.58
CA THR A 55 3.19 4.70 -18.83
C THR A 55 3.54 4.63 -17.33
N LEU A 56 2.52 4.44 -16.48
CA LEU A 56 2.73 4.29 -15.04
C LEU A 56 3.59 3.06 -14.71
N ASP A 57 3.39 1.95 -15.43
CA ASP A 57 4.16 0.72 -15.22
C ASP A 57 5.63 0.88 -15.61
N GLU A 58 5.91 1.56 -16.71
CA GLU A 58 7.29 1.89 -17.12
C GLU A 58 7.96 2.84 -16.12
N LEU A 59 7.24 3.85 -15.61
CA LEU A 59 7.75 4.73 -14.57
C LEU A 59 8.05 3.96 -13.29
N ARG A 60 7.17 3.05 -12.89
CA ARG A 60 7.36 2.17 -11.72
C ARG A 60 8.59 1.30 -11.87
N ALA A 61 8.75 0.62 -13.00
CA ALA A 61 9.89 -0.23 -13.28
C ALA A 61 11.22 0.55 -13.24
N ARG A 62 11.27 1.75 -13.84
CA ARG A 62 12.44 2.63 -13.79
C ARG A 62 12.75 3.12 -12.39
N PHE A 63 11.72 3.48 -11.60
CA PHE A 63 11.89 3.92 -10.23
C PHE A 63 12.42 2.80 -9.34
N GLU A 64 11.90 1.58 -9.49
CA GLU A 64 12.38 0.40 -8.78
C GLU A 64 13.86 0.08 -9.12
N ALA A 65 14.20 0.14 -10.40
CA ALA A 65 15.59 -0.03 -10.85
C ALA A 65 16.52 1.05 -10.26
N PHE A 66 16.08 2.31 -10.20
CA PHE A 66 16.82 3.41 -9.57
C PHE A 66 17.02 3.16 -8.07
N VAL A 67 15.95 2.81 -7.34
CA VAL A 67 16.04 2.59 -5.89
C VAL A 67 16.96 1.41 -5.56
N CYS A 68 16.75 0.26 -6.22
CA CYS A 68 17.49 -0.96 -5.92
C CYS A 68 18.90 -0.97 -6.51
N GLY A 69 19.08 -0.42 -7.72
CA GLY A 69 20.34 -0.44 -8.47
C GLY A 69 21.27 0.71 -8.13
N VAL A 70 20.73 1.91 -7.90
CA VAL A 70 21.52 3.14 -7.71
C VAL A 70 21.48 3.61 -6.26
N TYR A 71 20.28 3.96 -5.76
CA TYR A 71 20.15 4.59 -4.44
C TYR A 71 20.65 3.70 -3.30
N HIS A 72 20.23 2.44 -3.25
CA HIS A 72 20.61 1.52 -2.18
C HIS A 72 22.10 1.12 -2.23
N ARG A 73 22.75 1.23 -3.37
CA ARG A 73 24.16 0.82 -3.57
C ARG A 73 25.15 1.97 -3.51
N ARG A 74 24.68 3.21 -3.61
CA ARG A 74 25.55 4.40 -3.53
C ARG A 74 25.92 4.73 -2.09
N PRO A 75 27.20 5.00 -1.77
CA PRO A 75 27.58 5.48 -0.45
C PRO A 75 26.84 6.77 -0.08
N HIS A 76 26.25 6.79 1.10
CA HIS A 76 25.49 7.96 1.58
C HIS A 76 26.43 8.95 2.24
N GLY A 77 26.35 10.24 1.87
CA GLY A 77 27.31 11.27 2.30
C GLY A 77 27.45 11.44 3.80
N SER A 78 26.41 11.16 4.60
CA SER A 78 26.50 11.28 6.08
C SER A 78 26.97 10.01 6.78
N THR A 79 26.94 8.85 6.11
CA THR A 79 27.31 7.56 6.73
C THR A 79 28.54 6.93 6.09
N GLY A 80 28.97 7.40 4.89
CA GLY A 80 30.05 6.82 4.11
C GLY A 80 29.75 5.43 3.53
N GLU A 81 28.60 4.86 3.86
CA GLU A 81 28.22 3.50 3.46
C GLU A 81 26.94 3.49 2.63
N PRO A 82 26.79 2.51 1.70
CA PRO A 82 25.53 2.26 1.01
C PRO A 82 24.41 1.89 1.99
N PRO A 83 23.18 2.36 1.77
CA PRO A 83 22.02 2.01 2.60
C PRO A 83 21.82 0.49 2.75
N ILE A 84 21.99 -0.28 1.67
CA ILE A 84 21.83 -1.75 1.73
C ILE A 84 22.88 -2.41 2.62
N THR A 85 24.13 -1.97 2.56
CA THR A 85 25.21 -2.49 3.41
C THR A 85 24.93 -2.22 4.88
N ARG A 86 24.47 -1.01 5.19
CA ARG A 86 24.10 -0.63 6.56
C ARG A 86 22.91 -1.42 7.09
N TRP A 87 21.91 -1.66 6.24
CA TRP A 87 20.76 -2.49 6.58
C TRP A 87 21.20 -3.92 6.93
N GLN A 88 22.02 -4.53 6.08
CA GLN A 88 22.53 -5.88 6.28
C GLN A 88 23.39 -6.02 7.55
N LYS A 89 24.28 -5.04 7.80
CA LYS A 89 25.10 -5.00 9.02
C LYS A 89 24.28 -4.87 10.30
N GLY A 90 23.11 -4.24 10.23
CA GLY A 90 22.22 -4.06 11.36
C GLY A 90 21.60 -5.35 11.87
N GLY A 91 21.69 -6.45 11.12
CA GLY A 91 21.14 -7.76 11.50
C GLY A 91 19.62 -7.76 11.73
N PHE A 92 18.91 -6.72 11.26
CA PHE A 92 17.47 -6.63 11.40
C PHE A 92 16.79 -7.66 10.50
N LEU A 93 16.07 -8.59 11.11
CA LEU A 93 15.18 -9.50 10.41
C LEU A 93 13.75 -8.96 10.54
N PRO A 94 13.11 -8.58 9.42
CA PRO A 94 11.71 -8.14 9.48
C PRO A 94 10.82 -9.29 9.96
N ALA A 95 9.87 -8.97 10.85
CA ALA A 95 8.81 -9.90 11.17
C ALA A 95 7.95 -10.10 9.91
N MET A 96 7.93 -11.33 9.42
CA MET A 96 7.11 -11.69 8.27
C MET A 96 5.71 -12.10 8.72
N PRO A 97 4.66 -11.85 7.93
CA PRO A 97 3.35 -12.41 8.19
C PRO A 97 3.38 -13.94 8.03
N ASP A 98 2.41 -14.62 8.64
CA ASP A 98 2.32 -16.10 8.59
C ASP A 98 2.12 -16.61 7.16
N SER A 99 1.45 -15.83 6.30
CA SER A 99 1.34 -16.07 4.87
C SER A 99 1.28 -14.78 4.06
N LEU A 100 1.68 -14.85 2.77
CA LEU A 100 1.54 -13.72 1.85
C LEU A 100 0.08 -13.40 1.55
N GLU A 101 -0.80 -14.39 1.55
CA GLU A 101 -2.24 -14.23 1.36
C GLU A 101 -2.85 -13.40 2.50
N GLN A 102 -2.46 -13.69 3.76
CA GLN A 102 -2.87 -12.91 4.92
C GLN A 102 -2.41 -11.46 4.80
N LEU A 103 -1.18 -11.23 4.33
CA LEU A 103 -0.66 -9.88 4.10
C LEU A 103 -1.47 -9.15 3.03
N ASP A 104 -1.77 -9.82 1.92
CA ASP A 104 -2.56 -9.25 0.81
C ASP A 104 -3.98 -8.91 1.27
N MET A 105 -4.63 -9.79 2.01
CA MET A 105 -5.93 -9.50 2.61
C MET A 105 -5.92 -8.27 3.53
N LEU A 106 -4.88 -8.09 4.33
CA LEU A 106 -4.77 -6.97 5.27
C LEU A 106 -4.41 -5.65 4.61
N LEU A 107 -3.64 -5.66 3.51
CA LEU A 107 -3.13 -4.46 2.85
C LEU A 107 -4.03 -3.96 1.73
N VAL A 108 -4.73 -4.86 1.07
CA VAL A 108 -5.50 -4.55 -0.13
C VAL A 108 -6.99 -4.44 0.16
N HIS A 109 -7.52 -5.25 1.08
CA HIS A 109 -8.94 -5.31 1.36
C HIS A 109 -9.43 -4.11 2.18
N VAL A 110 -10.50 -3.49 1.70
CA VAL A 110 -11.14 -2.34 2.34
C VAL A 110 -12.40 -2.81 3.07
N PRO A 111 -12.45 -2.70 4.41
CA PRO A 111 -13.65 -3.04 5.16
C PRO A 111 -14.72 -1.96 5.01
N LYS A 112 -15.97 -2.37 4.76
CA LYS A 112 -17.14 -1.49 4.77
C LYS A 112 -18.32 -2.14 5.48
N PRO A 113 -18.93 -1.47 6.47
CA PRO A 113 -20.14 -1.97 7.10
C PRO A 113 -21.29 -2.00 6.08
N ARG A 114 -22.02 -3.09 6.06
CA ARG A 114 -23.17 -3.31 5.18
C ARG A 114 -24.27 -4.06 5.93
N LYS A 115 -25.52 -3.76 5.57
CA LYS A 115 -26.68 -4.53 6.02
C LYS A 115 -26.94 -5.67 5.05
N VAL A 116 -27.14 -6.87 5.58
CA VAL A 116 -27.55 -8.01 4.77
C VAL A 116 -29.03 -7.85 4.42
N LEU A 117 -29.33 -7.83 3.14
CA LEU A 117 -30.69 -7.75 2.60
C LEU A 117 -31.18 -9.17 2.24
N ARG A 118 -32.49 -9.31 1.97
CA ARG A 118 -33.07 -10.58 1.54
C ARG A 118 -32.48 -11.10 0.22
N ASP A 119 -31.97 -10.16 -0.61
CA ASP A 119 -31.35 -10.42 -1.91
C ASP A 119 -29.82 -10.39 -1.89
N GLY A 120 -29.19 -10.38 -0.71
CA GLY A 120 -27.73 -10.36 -0.52
C GLY A 120 -27.20 -9.04 -0.03
N ILE A 121 -25.92 -8.78 -0.27
CA ILE A 121 -25.20 -7.56 0.12
C ILE A 121 -24.97 -6.69 -1.11
N ARG A 122 -25.33 -5.39 -1.00
CA ARG A 122 -25.06 -4.40 -2.06
C ARG A 122 -23.81 -3.60 -1.75
N LEU A 123 -22.83 -3.66 -2.65
CA LEU A 123 -21.57 -2.95 -2.52
C LEU A 123 -21.09 -2.47 -3.91
N MET A 124 -20.70 -1.19 -4.02
CA MET A 124 -20.15 -0.58 -5.25
C MET A 124 -21.02 -0.83 -6.50
N GLY A 125 -22.35 -0.76 -6.36
CA GLY A 125 -23.30 -0.98 -7.47
C GLY A 125 -23.52 -2.44 -7.87
N ARG A 126 -22.85 -3.37 -7.19
CA ARG A 126 -23.00 -4.83 -7.40
C ARG A 126 -23.79 -5.47 -6.27
N ARG A 127 -24.31 -6.66 -6.54
CA ARG A 127 -25.02 -7.50 -5.55
C ARG A 127 -24.25 -8.79 -5.38
N TYR A 128 -23.91 -9.09 -4.14
CA TYR A 128 -23.18 -10.29 -3.73
C TYR A 128 -24.11 -11.23 -2.99
N VAL A 129 -24.13 -12.48 -3.41
CA VAL A 129 -25.05 -13.49 -2.91
C VAL A 129 -24.28 -14.72 -2.46
N GLU A 130 -24.69 -15.24 -1.31
CA GLU A 130 -24.19 -16.51 -0.80
C GLU A 130 -25.24 -17.07 0.18
N PRO A 131 -25.58 -18.39 0.12
CA PRO A 131 -26.64 -18.99 0.95
C PRO A 131 -26.49 -18.76 2.45
N THR A 132 -25.28 -18.77 2.99
CA THR A 132 -25.00 -18.54 4.42
C THR A 132 -25.48 -17.17 4.89
N LEU A 133 -25.57 -16.15 3.99
CA LEU A 133 -26.07 -14.82 4.33
C LEU A 133 -27.55 -14.82 4.74
N ALA A 134 -28.31 -15.86 4.39
CA ALA A 134 -29.73 -15.95 4.76
C ALA A 134 -29.94 -15.91 6.27
N ALA A 135 -29.01 -16.46 7.06
CA ALA A 135 -29.04 -16.44 8.51
C ALA A 135 -28.79 -15.04 9.13
N PHE A 136 -28.24 -14.12 8.34
CA PHE A 136 -27.84 -12.79 8.78
C PHE A 136 -28.70 -11.66 8.18
N VAL A 137 -29.85 -12.00 7.55
CA VAL A 137 -30.73 -11.00 6.96
C VAL A 137 -31.21 -10.00 8.01
N GLY A 138 -30.95 -8.73 7.78
CA GLY A 138 -31.26 -7.63 8.71
C GLY A 138 -30.08 -7.22 9.58
N GLU A 139 -29.07 -8.07 9.72
CA GLU A 139 -27.87 -7.81 10.52
C GLU A 139 -26.88 -6.88 9.80
N GLN A 140 -26.07 -6.20 10.60
CA GLN A 140 -24.91 -5.41 10.14
C GLN A 140 -23.69 -6.31 10.09
N VAL A 141 -23.09 -6.42 8.93
CA VAL A 141 -21.86 -7.18 8.69
C VAL A 141 -20.76 -6.27 8.14
N GLU A 142 -19.52 -6.68 8.25
CA GLU A 142 -18.40 -6.01 7.63
C GLU A 142 -18.08 -6.72 6.31
N ALA A 143 -18.31 -6.04 5.18
CA ALA A 143 -17.93 -6.52 3.86
C ALA A 143 -16.52 -6.02 3.54
N VAL A 144 -15.60 -6.95 3.36
CA VAL A 144 -14.18 -6.70 3.04
C VAL A 144 -13.94 -7.06 1.58
N TYR A 145 -13.42 -6.14 0.80
CA TYR A 145 -13.24 -6.30 -0.65
C TYR A 145 -11.95 -5.68 -1.15
N ASP A 146 -11.43 -6.20 -2.26
CA ASP A 146 -10.34 -5.57 -3.03
C ASP A 146 -10.93 -4.54 -4.01
N PRO A 147 -10.56 -3.25 -3.94
CA PRO A 147 -11.03 -2.25 -4.89
C PRO A 147 -10.65 -2.52 -6.35
N ARG A 148 -9.62 -3.33 -6.58
CA ARG A 148 -9.14 -3.72 -7.92
C ARG A 148 -9.89 -4.92 -8.49
N ASP A 149 -10.47 -5.75 -7.59
CA ASP A 149 -11.22 -6.95 -7.95
C ASP A 149 -12.53 -7.02 -7.16
N LEU A 150 -13.62 -6.69 -7.84
CA LEU A 150 -14.97 -6.69 -7.29
C LEU A 150 -15.75 -7.97 -7.65
N THR A 151 -15.08 -9.06 -7.97
CA THR A 151 -15.74 -10.33 -8.28
C THR A 151 -16.28 -11.01 -7.04
N GLU A 152 -15.66 -10.77 -5.88
CA GLU A 152 -16.01 -11.37 -4.62
C GLU A 152 -15.84 -10.41 -3.44
N ILE A 153 -16.53 -10.71 -2.34
CA ILE A 153 -16.34 -10.05 -1.06
C ILE A 153 -16.24 -11.08 0.07
N HIS A 154 -15.43 -10.76 1.08
CA HIS A 154 -15.37 -11.51 2.32
C HIS A 154 -16.28 -10.87 3.37
N VAL A 155 -17.15 -11.63 3.98
CA VAL A 155 -18.14 -11.13 4.95
C VAL A 155 -17.75 -11.56 6.36
N TYR A 156 -17.69 -10.58 7.25
CA TYR A 156 -17.39 -10.80 8.67
C TYR A 156 -18.54 -10.29 9.54
N HIS A 157 -18.85 -11.04 10.60
CA HIS A 157 -19.81 -10.65 11.62
C HIS A 157 -19.20 -10.83 13.00
N LEU A 158 -19.21 -9.77 13.82
CA LEU A 158 -18.61 -9.73 15.17
C LEU A 158 -17.14 -10.21 15.20
N GLY A 159 -16.38 -9.93 14.14
CA GLY A 159 -14.98 -10.31 14.00
C GLY A 159 -14.74 -11.75 13.49
N GLY A 160 -15.80 -12.56 13.34
CA GLY A 160 -15.74 -13.89 12.72
C GLY A 160 -15.99 -13.85 11.22
N CYS A 161 -15.26 -14.65 10.45
CA CYS A 161 -15.52 -14.83 9.03
C CYS A 161 -16.82 -15.63 8.84
N VAL A 162 -17.77 -15.08 8.08
CA VAL A 162 -19.07 -15.71 7.78
C VAL A 162 -19.00 -16.50 6.48
N CYS A 163 -18.64 -15.82 5.39
CA CYS A 163 -18.60 -16.43 4.06
C CYS A 163 -17.82 -15.55 3.07
N ARG A 164 -17.59 -16.14 1.90
CA ARG A 164 -17.16 -15.46 0.68
C ARG A 164 -18.35 -15.38 -0.26
N ALA A 165 -18.82 -14.19 -0.59
CA ALA A 165 -19.96 -13.95 -1.46
C ALA A 165 -19.51 -13.47 -2.85
N LEU A 166 -20.17 -13.96 -3.89
CA LEU A 166 -19.90 -13.68 -5.31
C LEU A 166 -21.00 -12.82 -5.92
#